data_86675fe29beeb069f8e546b872809f95
#
_entry.id   86675fe29beeb069f8e546b872809f95
#
_cell.length_a   1.000
_cell.length_b   1.000
_cell.length_c   1.000
_cell.angle_alpha   90.00
_cell.angle_beta   90.00
_cell.angle_gamma   90.00
#
_symmetry.space_group_name_H-M   'P 1'
#
loop_
_entity.id
_entity.type
_entity.pdbx_description
1 polymer ?
#
loop_
_entity_poly.entity_id
_entity_poly.type
_entity_poly.pdbx_seq_one_letter_code
_entity_poly.pdbx_strand_id
1 'polypeptide(L)'
;DIPSLLTAQDKFDILIYAYKKDFGYEALTELIKKYNLAELKYVEGETKPSYVITKQEIEDIYERENIMLAFNDKLNVVVQRIYQHYKGYSSIDEVRDMNIDGVSGGVSGLPESFLSQVAQTDGDYLDQISEHKVPRACDSIWIFFQGKSIRLAFLSFGTEAELKRVCQNIYKYNNPGQLSDTNGYKINEMKDGSRVVVVRPSFSETWAFFVRKFDVKRSTLEQWFKGESGCEESIELLKYLVKGARIISVS
;
A
#
# COMPACT_ATOMS: atom_id res chain seq x y z
N ASP A 1 13.30 -25.43 8.68
CA ASP A 1 12.75 -24.59 7.61
C ASP A 1 12.12 -25.48 6.56
N ILE A 2 10.83 -25.39 6.41
CA ILE A 2 10.12 -26.04 5.31
C ILE A 2 9.59 -24.91 4.42
N PRO A 3 10.30 -24.54 3.33
CA PRO A 3 9.90 -23.43 2.44
C PRO A 3 8.47 -23.58 1.89
N SER A 4 7.99 -24.82 1.78
CA SER A 4 6.63 -25.14 1.33
C SER A 4 5.51 -24.71 2.28
N LEU A 5 5.83 -24.39 3.54
CA LEU A 5 4.86 -23.91 4.53
C LEU A 5 4.79 -22.37 4.63
N LEU A 6 5.71 -21.66 3.98
CA LEU A 6 5.71 -20.21 4.00
C LEU A 6 4.62 -19.66 3.06
N THR A 7 3.80 -18.78 3.57
CA THR A 7 2.85 -18.01 2.76
C THR A 7 3.59 -17.01 1.87
N ALA A 8 2.95 -16.47 0.84
CA ALA A 8 3.53 -15.41 0.01
C ALA A 8 3.86 -14.16 0.84
N GLN A 9 3.07 -13.86 1.86
CA GLN A 9 3.37 -12.78 2.81
C GLN A 9 4.64 -13.06 3.62
N ASP A 10 4.84 -14.29 4.11
CA ASP A 10 6.07 -14.66 4.84
C ASP A 10 7.30 -14.55 3.93
N LYS A 11 7.19 -15.01 2.69
CA LYS A 11 8.23 -14.88 1.67
C LYS A 11 8.56 -13.41 1.38
N PHE A 12 7.55 -12.56 1.26
CA PHE A 12 7.71 -11.12 1.09
C PHE A 12 8.38 -10.45 2.30
N ASP A 13 7.96 -10.78 3.53
CA ASP A 13 8.58 -10.24 4.75
C ASP A 13 10.08 -10.62 4.83
N ILE A 14 10.43 -11.83 4.41
CA ILE A 14 11.82 -12.28 4.33
C ILE A 14 12.59 -11.51 3.24
N LEU A 15 12.00 -11.34 2.05
CA LEU A 15 12.59 -10.53 0.97
C LEU A 15 12.88 -9.11 1.43
N ILE A 16 11.87 -8.43 2.00
CA ILE A 16 12.02 -7.06 2.50
C ILE A 16 13.05 -7.00 3.63
N TYR A 17 13.06 -7.95 4.55
CA TYR A 17 14.06 -8.02 5.61
C TYR A 17 15.50 -8.11 5.04
N ALA A 18 15.71 -8.96 4.04
CA ALA A 18 17.01 -9.10 3.41
C ALA A 18 17.43 -7.83 2.66
N TYR A 19 16.54 -7.26 1.85
CA TYR A 19 16.80 -6.04 1.09
C TYR A 19 17.01 -4.81 2.00
N LYS A 20 16.36 -4.76 3.17
CA LYS A 20 16.56 -3.67 4.14
C LYS A 20 17.98 -3.60 4.67
N LYS A 21 18.73 -4.70 4.70
CA LYS A 21 20.14 -4.71 5.13
C LYS A 21 21.02 -3.89 4.20
N ASP A 22 20.72 -3.93 2.89
CA ASP A 22 21.53 -3.25 1.86
C ASP A 22 20.94 -1.89 1.46
N PHE A 23 19.63 -1.77 1.44
CA PHE A 23 18.92 -0.63 0.86
C PHE A 23 18.08 0.18 1.86
N GLY A 24 17.96 -0.27 3.13
CA GLY A 24 17.18 0.41 4.15
C GLY A 24 15.72 0.63 3.72
N TYR A 25 15.25 1.86 3.77
CA TYR A 25 13.87 2.22 3.37
C TYR A 25 13.61 2.14 1.85
N GLU A 26 14.65 2.05 1.02
CA GLU A 26 14.53 1.84 -0.42
C GLU A 26 14.31 0.37 -0.81
N ALA A 27 14.27 -0.55 0.15
CA ALA A 27 14.19 -1.99 -0.08
C ALA A 27 13.06 -2.39 -1.04
N LEU A 28 11.84 -1.88 -0.83
CA LEU A 28 10.70 -2.15 -1.70
C LEU A 28 10.87 -1.53 -3.09
N THR A 29 11.38 -0.31 -3.14
CA THR A 29 11.68 0.40 -4.40
C THR A 29 12.67 -0.37 -5.26
N GLU A 30 13.74 -0.86 -4.66
CA GLU A 30 14.76 -1.65 -5.37
C GLU A 30 14.22 -3.02 -5.80
N LEU A 31 13.38 -3.66 -4.99
CA LEU A 31 12.69 -4.89 -5.36
C LEU A 31 11.78 -4.67 -6.58
N ILE A 32 10.96 -3.60 -6.54
CA ILE A 32 10.05 -3.24 -7.64
C ILE A 32 10.83 -2.98 -8.93
N LYS A 33 11.94 -2.23 -8.86
CA LYS A 33 12.78 -1.92 -10.02
C LYS A 33 13.47 -3.16 -10.60
N LYS A 34 14.10 -3.97 -9.74
CA LYS A 34 14.86 -5.15 -10.14
C LYS A 34 14.01 -6.16 -10.92
N TYR A 35 12.75 -6.31 -10.53
CA TYR A 35 11.82 -7.29 -11.10
C TYR A 35 10.71 -6.67 -11.96
N ASN A 36 10.79 -5.37 -12.28
CA ASN A 36 9.79 -4.64 -13.09
C ASN A 36 8.35 -4.82 -12.59
N LEU A 37 8.16 -4.84 -11.26
CA LEU A 37 6.85 -5.14 -10.65
C LEU A 37 5.81 -4.02 -10.85
N ALA A 38 6.23 -2.82 -11.26
CA ALA A 38 5.36 -1.67 -11.54
C ALA A 38 4.95 -1.55 -13.02
N GLU A 39 4.89 -2.65 -13.75
CA GLU A 39 4.40 -2.71 -15.13
C GLU A 39 2.91 -3.06 -15.17
N LEU A 40 2.22 -2.63 -16.23
CA LEU A 40 0.83 -3.03 -16.50
C LEU A 40 0.78 -4.51 -16.87
N LYS A 41 -0.13 -5.24 -16.24
CA LYS A 41 -0.30 -6.69 -16.44
C LYS A 41 -1.75 -7.04 -16.69
N TYR A 42 -1.97 -8.03 -17.52
CA TYR A 42 -3.25 -8.71 -17.63
C TYR A 42 -3.30 -9.82 -16.58
N VAL A 43 -4.19 -9.68 -15.61
CA VAL A 43 -4.44 -10.73 -14.62
C VAL A 43 -5.57 -11.60 -15.14
N GLU A 44 -5.44 -12.91 -14.96
CA GLU A 44 -6.48 -13.87 -15.36
C GLU A 44 -7.83 -13.51 -14.74
N GLY A 45 -8.86 -13.31 -15.59
CA GLY A 45 -10.19 -12.88 -15.20
C GLY A 45 -10.37 -11.35 -15.07
N GLU A 46 -9.38 -10.52 -15.36
CA GLU A 46 -9.56 -9.07 -15.51
C GLU A 46 -9.66 -8.69 -16.99
N THR A 47 -10.62 -7.83 -17.33
CA THR A 47 -10.85 -7.36 -18.72
C THR A 47 -9.90 -6.25 -19.13
N LYS A 48 -9.25 -5.59 -18.17
CA LYS A 48 -8.33 -4.47 -18.38
C LYS A 48 -7.00 -4.74 -17.68
N PRO A 49 -5.89 -4.28 -18.28
CA PRO A 49 -4.59 -4.39 -17.61
C PRO A 49 -4.57 -3.52 -16.35
N SER A 50 -3.96 -4.02 -15.30
CA SER A 50 -3.83 -3.33 -14.02
C SER A 50 -2.39 -3.37 -13.50
N TYR A 51 -2.06 -2.45 -12.58
CA TYR A 51 -0.82 -2.52 -11.82
C TYR A 51 -1.05 -3.41 -10.60
N VAL A 52 -0.43 -4.57 -10.61
CA VAL A 52 -0.57 -5.56 -9.53
C VAL A 52 0.73 -6.32 -9.30
N ILE A 53 1.05 -6.60 -8.05
CA ILE A 53 2.07 -7.56 -7.67
C ILE A 53 1.34 -8.81 -7.18
N THR A 54 1.51 -9.90 -7.91
CA THR A 54 0.80 -11.15 -7.67
C THR A 54 1.50 -12.02 -6.63
N LYS A 55 0.76 -12.97 -6.08
CA LYS A 55 1.30 -14.00 -5.19
C LYS A 55 2.41 -14.80 -5.88
N GLN A 56 2.18 -15.20 -7.13
CA GLN A 56 3.13 -16.00 -7.90
C GLN A 56 4.45 -15.26 -8.13
N GLU A 57 4.41 -13.97 -8.44
CA GLU A 57 5.63 -13.17 -8.61
C GLU A 57 6.48 -13.14 -7.34
N ILE A 58 5.86 -12.98 -6.17
CA ILE A 58 6.60 -12.98 -4.89
C ILE A 58 7.20 -14.35 -4.61
N GLU A 59 6.49 -15.43 -4.91
CA GLU A 59 6.98 -16.79 -4.75
C GLU A 59 8.17 -17.05 -5.68
N ASP A 60 8.07 -16.68 -6.95
CA ASP A 60 9.15 -16.83 -7.95
C ASP A 60 10.39 -15.99 -7.59
N ILE A 61 10.18 -14.77 -7.11
CA ILE A 61 11.27 -13.89 -6.65
C ILE A 61 11.97 -14.50 -5.45
N TYR A 62 11.21 -15.00 -4.47
CA TYR A 62 11.77 -15.61 -3.28
C TYR A 62 12.67 -16.82 -3.62
N GLU A 63 12.24 -17.65 -4.58
CA GLU A 63 13.02 -18.78 -5.06
C GLU A 63 14.30 -18.37 -5.79
N ARG A 64 14.22 -17.31 -6.63
CA ARG A 64 15.37 -16.77 -7.37
C ARG A 64 16.41 -16.12 -6.46
N GLU A 65 15.97 -15.38 -5.46
CA GLU A 65 16.86 -14.70 -4.50
C GLU A 65 17.59 -15.68 -3.58
N ASN A 66 17.05 -16.88 -3.38
CA ASN A 66 17.65 -17.95 -2.57
C ASN A 66 18.26 -17.45 -1.25
N ILE A 67 17.46 -16.69 -0.48
CA ILE A 67 17.93 -15.97 0.70
C ILE A 67 18.31 -16.95 1.81
N MET A 68 19.57 -16.88 2.24
CA MET A 68 20.08 -17.62 3.38
C MET A 68 20.03 -16.75 4.64
N LEU A 69 19.09 -17.00 5.54
CA LEU A 69 18.98 -16.33 6.81
C LEU A 69 19.75 -17.06 7.92
N ALA A 70 20.57 -16.31 8.66
CA ALA A 70 21.14 -16.78 9.91
C ALA A 70 20.05 -16.96 10.99
N PHE A 71 20.34 -17.66 12.07
CA PHE A 71 19.35 -17.91 13.14
C PHE A 71 18.75 -16.62 13.70
N ASN A 72 19.59 -15.62 13.99
CA ASN A 72 19.13 -14.34 14.51
C ASN A 72 18.24 -13.58 13.51
N ASP A 73 18.52 -13.67 12.23
CA ASP A 73 17.68 -13.07 11.18
C ASP A 73 16.29 -13.71 11.16
N LYS A 74 16.22 -15.05 11.23
CA LYS A 74 14.94 -15.76 11.32
C LYS A 74 14.15 -15.35 12.55
N LEU A 75 14.83 -15.20 13.71
CA LEU A 75 14.21 -14.72 14.93
C LEU A 75 13.65 -13.30 14.76
N ASN A 76 14.41 -12.39 14.14
CA ASN A 76 13.97 -11.01 13.90
C ASN A 76 12.73 -10.98 13.00
N VAL A 77 12.67 -11.79 11.94
CA VAL A 77 11.47 -11.87 11.08
C VAL A 77 10.25 -12.36 11.86
N VAL A 78 10.42 -13.38 12.72
CA VAL A 78 9.33 -13.88 13.57
C VAL A 78 8.87 -12.82 14.58
N VAL A 79 9.80 -12.13 15.24
CA VAL A 79 9.49 -11.03 16.17
C VAL A 79 8.73 -9.91 15.47
N GLN A 80 9.15 -9.52 14.25
CA GLN A 80 8.46 -8.51 13.46
C GLN A 80 7.04 -8.97 13.11
N ARG A 81 6.84 -10.22 12.75
CA ARG A 81 5.51 -10.78 12.48
C ARG A 81 4.59 -10.73 13.70
N ILE A 82 5.11 -11.05 14.88
CA ILE A 82 4.34 -10.94 16.14
C ILE A 82 3.99 -9.47 16.41
N TYR A 83 4.93 -8.56 16.22
CA TYR A 83 4.73 -7.13 16.45
C TYR A 83 3.65 -6.56 15.51
N GLN A 84 3.64 -6.93 14.23
CA GLN A 84 2.65 -6.49 13.24
C GLN A 84 1.22 -6.72 13.72
N HIS A 85 0.95 -7.89 14.32
CA HIS A 85 -0.38 -8.24 14.82
C HIS A 85 -0.67 -7.69 16.22
N TYR A 86 0.35 -7.47 17.06
CA TYR A 86 0.16 -7.03 18.43
C TYR A 86 0.04 -5.49 18.55
N LYS A 87 0.92 -4.74 17.93
CA LYS A 87 0.98 -3.26 18.02
C LYS A 87 1.14 -2.57 16.67
N GLY A 88 1.66 -3.24 15.67
CA GLY A 88 1.90 -2.71 14.35
C GLY A 88 0.61 -2.59 13.51
N TYR A 89 0.80 -2.29 12.25
CA TYR A 89 -0.27 -2.10 11.28
C TYR A 89 -0.51 -3.35 10.42
N SER A 90 -0.40 -4.55 11.04
CA SER A 90 -0.62 -5.83 10.38
C SER A 90 0.29 -6.01 9.15
N SER A 91 -0.25 -6.58 8.06
CA SER A 91 0.50 -6.88 6.84
C SER A 91 1.12 -5.66 6.14
N ILE A 92 0.69 -4.44 6.45
CA ILE A 92 1.24 -3.21 5.85
C ILE A 92 2.37 -2.57 6.68
N ASP A 93 2.70 -3.11 7.84
CA ASP A 93 3.64 -2.47 8.76
C ASP A 93 5.00 -2.22 8.10
N GLU A 94 5.54 -3.24 7.43
CA GLU A 94 6.80 -3.13 6.69
C GLU A 94 6.69 -2.23 5.45
N VAL A 95 5.57 -2.32 4.72
CA VAL A 95 5.32 -1.56 3.49
C VAL A 95 5.19 -0.06 3.79
N ARG A 96 4.49 0.29 4.88
CA ARG A 96 4.28 1.68 5.29
C ARG A 96 5.59 2.43 5.52
N ASP A 97 6.60 1.77 6.05
CA ASP A 97 7.89 2.39 6.38
C ASP A 97 8.80 2.56 5.16
N MET A 98 8.50 1.91 4.04
CA MET A 98 9.29 2.02 2.80
C MET A 98 9.16 3.38 2.13
N ASN A 99 10.13 3.70 1.26
CA ASN A 99 10.11 4.92 0.44
C ASN A 99 9.17 4.75 -0.75
N ILE A 100 7.88 4.99 -0.50
CA ILE A 100 6.76 4.97 -1.45
C ILE A 100 5.91 6.22 -1.26
N ASP A 101 5.07 6.58 -2.23
CA ASP A 101 4.23 7.78 -2.15
C ASP A 101 3.07 7.62 -1.16
N GLY A 102 2.66 6.38 -0.89
CA GLY A 102 1.60 6.08 0.08
C GLY A 102 1.15 4.64 0.07
N VAL A 103 0.22 4.32 0.98
CA VAL A 103 -0.40 3.01 1.12
C VAL A 103 -1.86 3.14 1.51
N SER A 104 -2.71 2.26 1.04
CA SER A 104 -4.11 2.18 1.44
C SER A 104 -4.55 0.74 1.72
N GLY A 105 -5.58 0.61 2.54
CA GLY A 105 -6.22 -0.66 2.84
C GLY A 105 -7.73 -0.51 2.95
N GLY A 106 -8.47 -1.54 2.53
CA GLY A 106 -9.93 -1.57 2.53
C GLY A 106 -10.59 -0.80 1.39
N VAL A 107 -9.84 -0.03 0.63
CA VAL A 107 -10.36 0.80 -0.46
C VAL A 107 -10.78 -0.07 -1.64
N SER A 108 -11.99 0.17 -2.16
CA SER A 108 -12.57 -0.60 -3.29
C SER A 108 -12.69 -2.12 -3.03
N GLY A 109 -12.73 -2.54 -1.77
CA GLY A 109 -12.95 -3.92 -1.39
C GLY A 109 -14.42 -4.20 -1.04
N LEU A 110 -14.87 -5.43 -1.25
CA LEU A 110 -16.23 -5.86 -0.87
C LEU A 110 -16.29 -6.19 0.63
N PRO A 111 -17.34 -5.71 1.36
CA PRO A 111 -17.53 -6.05 2.75
C PRO A 111 -17.96 -7.52 2.92
N GLU A 112 -17.53 -8.17 4.00
CA GLU A 112 -17.92 -9.56 4.31
C GLU A 112 -19.43 -9.72 4.48
N SER A 113 -20.11 -8.68 5.00
CA SER A 113 -21.57 -8.66 5.12
C SER A 113 -22.27 -8.78 3.77
N PHE A 114 -21.77 -8.11 2.75
CA PHE A 114 -22.29 -8.19 1.39
C PHE A 114 -22.07 -9.59 0.80
N LEU A 115 -20.87 -10.13 0.91
CA LEU A 115 -20.53 -11.47 0.45
C LEU A 115 -21.38 -12.54 1.11
N SER A 116 -21.64 -12.40 2.42
CA SER A 116 -22.51 -13.34 3.17
C SER A 116 -23.97 -13.27 2.72
N GLN A 117 -24.48 -12.09 2.37
CA GLN A 117 -25.85 -11.93 1.86
C GLN A 117 -25.99 -12.54 0.47
N VAL A 118 -25.05 -12.28 -0.41
CA VAL A 118 -25.04 -12.82 -1.78
C VAL A 118 -24.93 -14.35 -1.76
N ALA A 119 -24.10 -14.92 -0.89
CA ALA A 119 -23.97 -16.36 -0.73
C ALA A 119 -25.28 -17.06 -0.31
N GLN A 120 -26.16 -16.35 0.37
CA GLN A 120 -27.47 -16.88 0.81
C GLN A 120 -28.57 -16.75 -0.25
N THR A 121 -28.41 -15.83 -1.21
CA THR A 121 -29.49 -15.46 -2.14
C THR A 121 -29.30 -15.98 -3.55
N ASP A 122 -28.09 -16.07 -4.05
CA ASP A 122 -27.86 -16.43 -5.45
C ASP A 122 -26.43 -16.89 -5.72
N GLY A 123 -26.24 -18.20 -5.96
CA GLY A 123 -24.93 -18.78 -6.28
C GLY A 123 -24.33 -18.24 -7.59
N ASP A 124 -25.16 -17.96 -8.61
CA ASP A 124 -24.71 -17.42 -9.89
C ASP A 124 -24.12 -16.01 -9.77
N TYR A 125 -24.58 -15.22 -8.79
CA TYR A 125 -24.06 -13.87 -8.58
C TYR A 125 -22.68 -13.87 -7.89
N LEU A 126 -22.40 -14.90 -7.07
CA LEU A 126 -21.07 -15.11 -6.50
C LEU A 126 -20.04 -15.45 -7.59
N ASP A 127 -20.44 -16.24 -8.58
CA ASP A 127 -19.58 -16.57 -9.70
C ASP A 127 -19.28 -15.32 -10.54
N GLN A 128 -20.25 -14.44 -10.78
CA GLN A 128 -20.06 -13.16 -11.47
C GLN A 128 -19.14 -12.21 -10.68
N ILE A 129 -19.26 -12.12 -9.35
CA ILE A 129 -18.37 -11.34 -8.51
C ILE A 129 -16.95 -11.95 -8.52
N SER A 130 -16.85 -13.26 -8.51
CA SER A 130 -15.56 -13.96 -8.61
C SER A 130 -14.92 -13.78 -9.99
N GLU A 131 -15.70 -13.73 -11.05
CA GLU A 131 -15.25 -13.40 -12.41
C GLU A 131 -14.71 -11.97 -12.52
N HIS A 132 -15.28 -11.00 -11.79
CA HIS A 132 -14.81 -9.61 -11.76
C HIS A 132 -13.67 -9.39 -10.75
N LYS A 133 -13.29 -10.40 -10.00
CA LYS A 133 -12.16 -10.43 -9.04
C LYS A 133 -12.02 -9.17 -8.17
N VAL A 134 -13.16 -8.58 -7.76
CA VAL A 134 -13.14 -7.50 -6.78
C VAL A 134 -12.67 -8.09 -5.44
N PRO A 135 -11.58 -7.60 -4.84
CA PRO A 135 -11.06 -8.16 -3.61
C PRO A 135 -12.03 -7.92 -2.45
N ARG A 136 -11.99 -8.81 -1.44
CA ARG A 136 -12.62 -8.50 -0.15
C ARG A 136 -11.93 -7.26 0.45
N ALA A 137 -12.63 -6.53 1.32
CA ALA A 137 -12.06 -5.34 1.96
C ALA A 137 -10.74 -5.65 2.68
N CYS A 138 -10.67 -6.78 3.39
CA CYS A 138 -9.45 -7.20 4.09
C CYS A 138 -8.29 -7.61 3.14
N ASP A 139 -8.57 -7.89 1.86
CA ASP A 139 -7.57 -8.26 0.83
C ASP A 139 -7.25 -7.09 -0.12
N SER A 140 -7.87 -5.93 0.10
CA SER A 140 -7.67 -4.75 -0.72
C SER A 140 -6.55 -3.88 -0.15
N ILE A 141 -5.32 -4.13 -0.58
CA ILE A 141 -4.12 -3.40 -0.17
C ILE A 141 -3.42 -2.85 -1.40
N TRP A 142 -3.15 -1.54 -1.38
CA TRP A 142 -2.54 -0.81 -2.49
C TRP A 142 -1.39 0.04 -2.01
N ILE A 143 -0.35 0.15 -2.83
CA ILE A 143 0.71 1.15 -2.69
C ILE A 143 0.61 2.17 -3.81
N PHE A 144 1.05 3.39 -3.49
CA PHE A 144 1.23 4.46 -4.47
C PHE A 144 2.72 4.62 -4.70
N PHE A 145 3.13 4.47 -5.95
CA PHE A 145 4.53 4.44 -6.33
C PHE A 145 4.72 5.10 -7.70
N GLN A 146 5.42 6.23 -7.73
CA GLN A 146 5.72 6.99 -8.96
C GLN A 146 4.47 7.28 -9.81
N GLY A 147 3.40 7.75 -9.16
CA GLY A 147 2.12 8.05 -9.81
C GLY A 147 1.26 6.85 -10.19
N LYS A 148 1.68 5.64 -9.86
CA LYS A 148 0.94 4.39 -10.12
C LYS A 148 0.29 3.89 -8.84
N SER A 149 -0.93 3.35 -8.95
CA SER A 149 -1.60 2.61 -7.89
C SER A 149 -1.38 1.12 -8.13
N ILE A 150 -0.59 0.48 -7.28
CA ILE A 150 -0.19 -0.93 -7.43
C ILE A 150 -0.88 -1.76 -6.36
N ARG A 151 -1.68 -2.74 -6.76
CA ARG A 151 -2.31 -3.69 -5.84
C ARG A 151 -1.30 -4.73 -5.36
N LEU A 152 -1.28 -5.00 -4.06
CA LEU A 152 -0.49 -6.06 -3.47
C LEU A 152 -1.38 -7.29 -3.24
N ALA A 153 -1.60 -8.11 -4.28
CA ALA A 153 -2.55 -9.22 -4.25
C ALA A 153 -2.11 -10.40 -3.36
N PHE A 154 -0.90 -10.36 -2.82
CA PHE A 154 -0.33 -11.34 -1.91
C PHE A 154 -0.45 -10.96 -0.43
N LEU A 155 -0.89 -9.72 -0.13
CA LEU A 155 -1.10 -9.25 1.24
C LEU A 155 -2.59 -9.26 1.61
N SER A 156 -2.86 -9.53 2.87
CA SER A 156 -4.19 -9.50 3.44
C SER A 156 -4.14 -9.11 4.91
N PHE A 157 -5.17 -8.42 5.42
CA PHE A 157 -5.41 -8.29 6.85
C PHE A 157 -6.00 -9.58 7.45
N GLY A 158 -6.41 -10.54 6.59
CA GLY A 158 -7.01 -11.80 6.99
C GLY A 158 -8.49 -11.66 7.34
N THR A 159 -8.86 -10.70 8.18
CA THR A 159 -10.23 -10.45 8.63
C THR A 159 -10.59 -8.97 8.63
N GLU A 160 -11.88 -8.63 8.50
CA GLU A 160 -12.36 -7.26 8.68
C GLU A 160 -12.10 -6.72 10.09
N ALA A 161 -12.09 -7.58 11.10
CA ALA A 161 -11.76 -7.20 12.47
C ALA A 161 -10.33 -6.67 12.59
N GLU A 162 -9.37 -7.29 11.89
CA GLU A 162 -7.99 -6.84 11.84
C GLU A 162 -7.84 -5.55 11.02
N LEU A 163 -8.51 -5.43 9.88
CA LEU A 163 -8.58 -4.18 9.13
C LEU A 163 -9.14 -3.03 9.98
N LYS A 164 -10.23 -3.28 10.71
CA LYS A 164 -10.81 -2.34 11.68
C LYS A 164 -9.80 -1.94 12.75
N ARG A 165 -9.07 -2.90 13.32
CA ARG A 165 -8.03 -2.65 14.33
C ARG A 165 -6.96 -1.71 13.78
N VAL A 166 -6.47 -1.95 12.57
CA VAL A 166 -5.49 -1.09 11.90
C VAL A 166 -6.08 0.30 11.66
N CYS A 167 -7.27 0.40 11.10
CA CYS A 167 -7.96 1.67 10.88
C CYS A 167 -8.15 2.47 12.17
N GLN A 168 -8.48 1.80 13.28
CA GLN A 168 -8.66 2.46 14.57
C GLN A 168 -7.35 2.94 15.22
N ASN A 169 -6.20 2.44 14.80
CA ASN A 169 -4.90 2.76 15.39
C ASN A 169 -4.06 3.71 14.54
N ILE A 170 -4.16 3.63 13.21
CA ILE A 170 -3.25 4.31 12.29
C ILE A 170 -3.34 5.84 12.35
N TYR A 171 -4.46 6.41 12.78
CA TYR A 171 -4.68 7.87 12.86
C TYR A 171 -4.48 8.46 14.27
N LYS A 172 -4.13 7.67 15.28
CA LYS A 172 -4.18 8.08 16.71
C LYS A 172 -3.06 9.01 17.18
N TYR A 173 -2.11 9.36 16.33
CA TYR A 173 -1.04 10.26 16.73
C TYR A 173 -1.60 11.61 17.22
N ASN A 174 -1.08 12.13 18.34
CA ASN A 174 -1.55 13.34 19.02
C ASN A 174 -3.04 13.33 19.43
N ASN A 175 -3.61 12.14 19.61
CA ASN A 175 -4.96 11.94 20.16
C ASN A 175 -6.08 12.77 19.47
N PRO A 176 -6.34 12.61 18.15
CA PRO A 176 -7.32 13.39 17.39
C PRO A 176 -8.79 13.09 17.72
N GLY A 177 -9.05 12.34 18.78
CA GLY A 177 -10.37 11.86 19.17
C GLY A 177 -10.75 10.54 18.49
N GLN A 178 -11.91 10.00 18.87
CA GLN A 178 -12.39 8.72 18.36
C GLN A 178 -13.31 8.89 17.14
N LEU A 179 -13.35 7.86 16.29
CA LEU A 179 -14.37 7.69 15.28
C LEU A 179 -15.69 7.26 15.95
N SER A 180 -16.81 7.82 15.50
CA SER A 180 -18.16 7.53 15.98
C SER A 180 -19.14 7.43 14.80
N ASP A 181 -20.38 7.06 15.07
CA ASP A 181 -21.41 6.99 14.02
C ASP A 181 -21.77 8.38 13.46
N THR A 182 -21.59 9.42 14.27
CA THR A 182 -21.78 10.82 13.86
C THR A 182 -20.53 11.47 13.27
N ASN A 183 -19.36 10.89 13.51
CA ASN A 183 -18.07 11.34 13.02
C ASN A 183 -17.29 10.15 12.42
N GLY A 184 -17.71 9.73 11.24
CA GLY A 184 -17.28 8.49 10.60
C GLY A 184 -16.00 8.56 9.82
N TYR A 185 -15.29 9.69 9.81
CA TYR A 185 -13.97 9.82 9.21
C TYR A 185 -13.02 10.63 10.09
N LYS A 186 -11.72 10.41 9.90
CA LYS A 186 -10.65 11.21 10.53
C LYS A 186 -9.57 11.50 9.52
N ILE A 187 -9.10 12.74 9.55
CA ILE A 187 -7.89 13.18 8.85
C ILE A 187 -6.90 13.58 9.93
N ASN A 188 -5.70 13.02 9.87
CA ASN A 188 -4.66 13.34 10.85
C ASN A 188 -3.26 13.26 10.19
N GLU A 189 -2.29 13.74 10.92
CA GLU A 189 -0.87 13.59 10.62
C GLU A 189 -0.28 12.47 11.49
N MET A 190 0.55 11.64 10.90
CA MET A 190 1.28 10.58 11.61
C MET A 190 2.60 11.17 12.20
N LYS A 191 3.26 10.42 13.08
CA LYS A 191 4.52 10.84 13.72
C LYS A 191 5.63 11.20 12.73
N ASP A 192 5.64 10.56 11.57
CA ASP A 192 6.62 10.78 10.48
C ASP A 192 6.22 11.92 9.51
N GLY A 193 5.16 12.67 9.81
CA GLY A 193 4.63 13.72 8.95
C GLY A 193 3.72 13.23 7.82
N SER A 194 3.53 11.93 7.66
CA SER A 194 2.59 11.37 6.69
C SER A 194 1.16 11.76 7.04
N ARG A 195 0.35 12.05 6.04
CA ARG A 195 -1.09 12.29 6.24
C ARG A 195 -1.87 11.00 6.15
N VAL A 196 -2.81 10.81 7.05
CA VAL A 196 -3.71 9.67 7.09
C VAL A 196 -5.15 10.11 7.06
N VAL A 197 -5.95 9.43 6.24
CA VAL A 197 -7.41 9.52 6.24
C VAL A 197 -7.94 8.14 6.58
N VAL A 198 -8.89 8.07 7.51
CA VAL A 198 -9.60 6.84 7.87
C VAL A 198 -11.08 7.08 7.77
N VAL A 199 -11.81 6.13 7.20
CA VAL A 199 -13.27 6.12 7.14
C VAL A 199 -13.81 4.82 7.70
N ARG A 200 -15.02 4.89 8.28
CA ARG A 200 -15.72 3.73 8.85
C ARG A 200 -17.07 3.49 8.17
N PRO A 201 -17.65 2.29 8.30
CA PRO A 201 -19.06 2.03 7.94
C PRO A 201 -20.02 3.03 8.57
N SER A 202 -21.03 3.38 7.84
CA SER A 202 -21.98 4.46 7.73
C SER A 202 -21.51 5.65 6.88
N PHE A 203 -20.21 5.90 6.76
CA PHE A 203 -19.62 6.90 5.83
C PHE A 203 -18.95 6.25 4.62
N SER A 204 -18.73 4.96 4.67
CA SER A 204 -18.22 4.11 3.59
C SER A 204 -18.82 2.70 3.73
N GLU A 205 -18.70 1.88 2.72
CA GLU A 205 -19.18 0.49 2.75
C GLU A 205 -18.35 -0.38 3.69
N THR A 206 -17.05 -0.09 3.80
CA THR A 206 -16.10 -0.84 4.62
C THR A 206 -15.24 0.09 5.45
N TRP A 207 -14.51 -0.46 6.41
CA TRP A 207 -13.38 0.22 7.00
C TRP A 207 -12.29 0.40 5.95
N ALA A 208 -11.80 1.63 5.80
CA ALA A 208 -10.73 1.93 4.88
C ALA A 208 -9.82 3.04 5.42
N PHE A 209 -8.56 3.00 5.00
CA PHE A 209 -7.60 4.06 5.27
C PHE A 209 -6.77 4.36 4.04
N PHE A 210 -6.23 5.57 4.03
CA PHE A 210 -5.30 6.06 3.03
C PHE A 210 -4.19 6.84 3.73
N VAL A 211 -2.95 6.43 3.53
CA VAL A 211 -1.76 7.14 4.01
C VAL A 211 -1.03 7.73 2.82
N ARG A 212 -0.76 9.04 2.86
CA ARG A 212 0.08 9.73 1.89
C ARG A 212 1.36 10.18 2.57
N LYS A 213 2.48 9.74 2.03
CA LYS A 213 3.80 10.15 2.51
C LYS A 213 4.25 11.43 1.83
N PHE A 214 4.98 12.24 2.57
CA PHE A 214 5.49 13.53 2.08
C PHE A 214 7.02 13.57 1.99
N ASP A 215 7.69 12.46 2.22
CA ASP A 215 9.14 12.31 2.03
C ASP A 215 9.56 12.31 0.56
N VAL A 216 8.87 13.10 -0.24
CA VAL A 216 9.31 13.36 -1.60
C VAL A 216 10.61 14.13 -1.48
N LYS A 217 11.73 13.56 -1.96
CA LYS A 217 12.96 14.31 -2.22
C LYS A 217 12.52 15.60 -2.87
N ARG A 218 12.87 16.76 -2.28
CA ARG A 218 12.54 18.07 -2.85
C ARG A 218 13.13 18.13 -4.25
N SER A 219 12.31 17.80 -5.25
CA SER A 219 12.72 17.93 -6.65
C SER A 219 12.74 19.41 -6.99
N THR A 220 13.80 19.85 -7.62
CA THR A 220 13.86 21.21 -8.15
C THR A 220 13.08 21.29 -9.46
N LEU A 221 12.68 22.50 -9.87
CA LEU A 221 12.03 22.70 -11.17
C LEU A 221 12.89 22.17 -12.32
N GLU A 222 14.21 22.34 -12.22
CA GLU A 222 15.17 21.84 -13.19
C GLU A 222 15.19 20.31 -13.30
N GLN A 223 14.93 19.60 -12.20
CA GLN A 223 14.81 18.14 -12.20
C GLN A 223 13.49 17.67 -12.83
N TRP A 224 12.41 18.41 -12.60
CA TRP A 224 11.08 18.09 -13.15
C TRP A 224 11.01 18.26 -14.66
N PHE A 225 11.66 19.30 -15.18
CA PHE A 225 11.65 19.64 -16.60
C PHE A 225 12.89 19.11 -17.36
N LYS A 226 13.67 18.24 -16.77
CA LYS A 226 14.89 17.71 -17.37
C LYS A 226 14.59 16.93 -18.67
N GLY A 227 15.09 17.45 -19.79
CA GLY A 227 14.93 16.83 -21.11
C GLY A 227 13.84 17.43 -21.99
N GLU A 228 13.05 18.38 -21.48
CA GLU A 228 12.04 19.11 -22.24
C GLU A 228 12.67 20.33 -22.91
N SER A 229 12.37 20.54 -24.21
CA SER A 229 12.85 21.73 -24.96
C SER A 229 12.11 22.99 -24.51
N GLY A 230 12.83 24.08 -24.23
CA GLY A 230 12.24 25.36 -23.81
C GLY A 230 11.89 25.43 -22.31
N CYS A 231 12.32 24.48 -21.51
CA CYS A 231 12.02 24.45 -20.08
C CYS A 231 12.70 25.56 -19.26
N GLU A 232 13.86 26.06 -19.69
CA GLU A 232 14.60 27.10 -18.96
C GLU A 232 13.78 28.38 -18.86
N GLU A 233 13.17 28.83 -19.96
CA GLU A 233 12.31 30.01 -20.00
C GLU A 233 11.05 29.83 -19.14
N SER A 234 10.46 28.63 -19.17
CA SER A 234 9.29 28.29 -18.33
C SER A 234 9.63 28.30 -16.84
N ILE A 235 10.78 27.75 -16.46
CA ILE A 235 11.28 27.74 -15.08
C ILE A 235 11.53 29.18 -14.61
N GLU A 236 12.15 30.02 -15.44
CA GLU A 236 12.44 31.41 -15.11
C GLU A 236 11.15 32.22 -14.95
N LEU A 237 10.19 32.03 -15.86
CA LEU A 237 8.86 32.63 -15.73
C LEU A 237 8.16 32.24 -14.42
N LEU A 238 8.16 30.95 -14.05
CA LEU A 238 7.60 30.48 -12.79
C LEU A 238 8.28 31.14 -11.58
N LYS A 239 9.62 31.23 -11.58
CA LYS A 239 10.36 31.92 -10.53
C LYS A 239 9.99 33.40 -10.40
N TYR A 240 9.78 34.10 -11.52
CA TYR A 240 9.33 35.50 -11.50
C TYR A 240 7.88 35.65 -11.00
N LEU A 241 6.97 34.75 -11.41
CA LEU A 241 5.58 34.76 -10.93
C LEU A 241 5.49 34.56 -9.43
N VAL A 242 6.26 33.59 -8.88
CA VAL A 242 6.33 33.37 -7.44
C VAL A 242 6.91 34.57 -6.70
N LYS A 243 8.01 35.16 -7.20
CA LYS A 243 8.61 36.40 -6.63
C LYS A 243 7.64 37.57 -6.69
N GLY A 244 6.83 37.64 -7.73
CA GLY A 244 5.78 38.66 -7.89
C GLY A 244 4.49 38.41 -7.09
N ALA A 245 4.50 37.40 -6.19
CA ALA A 245 3.35 37.00 -5.37
C ALA A 245 2.07 36.75 -6.19
N ARG A 246 2.21 36.16 -7.38
CA ARG A 246 1.06 35.77 -8.22
C ARG A 246 0.52 34.43 -7.80
N ILE A 247 -0.81 34.27 -7.94
CA ILE A 247 -1.47 32.98 -7.71
C ILE A 247 -1.22 32.10 -8.95
N ILE A 248 -0.63 30.92 -8.73
CA ILE A 248 -0.33 29.95 -9.77
C ILE A 248 -1.14 28.69 -9.42
N SER A 249 -1.95 28.20 -10.36
CA SER A 249 -2.63 26.91 -10.28
C SER A 249 -1.88 25.91 -11.15
N VAL A 250 -1.57 24.74 -10.59
CA VAL A 250 -0.94 23.62 -11.28
C VAL A 250 -1.92 22.45 -11.24
N SER A 251 -2.19 21.86 -12.39
CA SER A 251 -3.09 20.70 -12.55
C SER A 251 -2.33 19.49 -13.13
#